data_b24b836ed0bdc1fdaadfc8204cc5d414
#
_entry.id   b24b836ed0bdc1fdaadfc8204cc5d414
#
_cell.length_a   1.000
_cell.length_b   1.000
_cell.length_c   1.000
_cell.angle_alpha   90.00
_cell.angle_beta   90.00
_cell.angle_gamma   90.00
#
_symmetry.space_group_name_H-M   'P 1'
#
loop_
_entity.id
_entity.type
_entity.pdbx_description
1 polymer ?
#
loop_
_entity_poly.entity_id
_entity_poly.type
_entity_poly.pdbx_seq_one_letter_code
_entity_poly.pdbx_strand_id
1 'polypeptide(L)'
;MKKILIAIFLLLNVSGVYAVDNIEVQALFSDKAVLLIDGNRHILAVGKTSPEGVKVISADAHGAVLEVDGKQKQYLLGNTVSTSFSQRKSSTEKIYVNSGGMYMTFGNINGRSVRFLVDTGASAIAMNTQQAKQLGIRYDKVGVPSSVSTASGFEKAYRVRLKSVSVGSITQTNVEAMVIEGDHPGPILLGMTFLGSLDVQQSGMAMTLTKQE
;
A
#
# COMPACT_ATOMS: atom_id res chain seq x y z
N MET A 1 -21.75 2.42 -73.26
CA MET A 1 -20.49 2.53 -72.47
C MET A 1 -20.85 2.42 -71.00
N LYS A 2 -20.73 1.21 -70.38
CA LYS A 2 -21.04 0.94 -68.98
C LYS A 2 -19.80 1.13 -68.11
N LYS A 3 -19.80 2.08 -67.17
CA LYS A 3 -18.73 2.32 -66.22
C LYS A 3 -18.92 1.32 -65.07
N ILE A 4 -17.99 0.38 -64.88
CA ILE A 4 -17.94 -0.54 -63.77
C ILE A 4 -17.22 0.17 -62.63
N LEU A 5 -17.93 0.41 -61.51
CA LEU A 5 -17.39 0.98 -60.28
C LEU A 5 -16.88 -0.17 -59.39
N ILE A 6 -15.56 -0.33 -59.30
CA ILE A 6 -14.95 -1.33 -58.41
C ILE A 6 -14.85 -0.70 -57.00
N ALA A 7 -15.69 -1.18 -56.10
CA ALA A 7 -15.60 -0.83 -54.65
C ALA A 7 -14.52 -1.71 -54.02
N ILE A 8 -13.38 -1.08 -53.63
CA ILE A 8 -12.33 -1.72 -52.84
C ILE A 8 -12.81 -1.75 -51.40
N PHE A 9 -13.14 -2.94 -50.90
CA PHE A 9 -13.48 -3.18 -49.48
C PHE A 9 -12.19 -3.33 -48.69
N LEU A 10 -11.79 -2.25 -48.01
CA LEU A 10 -10.61 -2.25 -47.12
C LEU A 10 -10.98 -2.99 -45.84
N LEU A 11 -10.57 -4.26 -45.69
CA LEU A 11 -10.68 -5.05 -44.46
C LEU A 11 -9.70 -4.47 -43.43
N LEU A 12 -10.20 -3.64 -42.52
CA LEU A 12 -9.50 -3.25 -41.32
C LEU A 12 -9.41 -4.48 -40.39
N ASN A 13 -8.25 -5.13 -40.36
CA ASN A 13 -7.92 -6.08 -39.29
C ASN A 13 -7.75 -5.30 -37.97
N VAL A 14 -8.79 -5.23 -37.16
CA VAL A 14 -8.72 -4.79 -35.79
C VAL A 14 -8.09 -5.93 -34.99
N SER A 15 -6.77 -5.88 -34.80
CA SER A 15 -6.09 -6.75 -33.84
C SER A 15 -6.54 -6.30 -32.46
N GLY A 16 -7.39 -7.08 -31.82
CA GLY A 16 -7.79 -6.85 -30.44
C GLY A 16 -6.54 -6.88 -29.56
N VAL A 17 -6.19 -5.76 -28.95
CA VAL A 17 -5.20 -5.71 -27.89
C VAL A 17 -5.88 -6.32 -26.65
N TYR A 18 -5.61 -7.58 -26.38
CA TYR A 18 -5.98 -8.20 -25.11
C TYR A 18 -4.93 -7.76 -24.06
N ALA A 19 -5.35 -7.04 -23.05
CA ALA A 19 -4.51 -6.81 -21.89
C ALA A 19 -4.33 -8.13 -21.14
N VAL A 20 -3.09 -8.52 -20.86
CA VAL A 20 -2.79 -9.72 -20.07
C VAL A 20 -2.87 -9.37 -18.60
N ASP A 21 -3.77 -10.02 -17.85
CA ASP A 21 -4.01 -9.72 -16.44
C ASP A 21 -3.12 -10.54 -15.49
N ASN A 22 -2.92 -11.82 -15.78
CA ASN A 22 -2.17 -12.72 -14.89
C ASN A 22 -1.21 -13.62 -15.68
N ILE A 23 0.04 -13.69 -15.20
CA ILE A 23 1.03 -14.64 -15.71
C ILE A 23 1.63 -15.40 -14.52
N GLU A 24 1.60 -16.74 -14.62
CA GLU A 24 2.26 -17.63 -13.66
C GLU A 24 3.22 -18.56 -14.42
N VAL A 25 4.45 -18.68 -13.89
CA VAL A 25 5.44 -19.64 -14.42
C VAL A 25 5.27 -20.96 -13.71
N GLN A 26 4.76 -21.97 -14.41
CA GLN A 26 4.50 -23.30 -13.86
C GLN A 26 5.69 -24.26 -13.98
N ALA A 27 6.52 -24.11 -15.02
CA ALA A 27 7.76 -24.85 -15.17
C ALA A 27 8.77 -24.08 -16.01
N LEU A 28 10.06 -24.34 -15.74
CA LEU A 28 11.18 -23.72 -16.42
C LEU A 28 12.12 -24.81 -17.00
N PHE A 29 12.61 -24.55 -18.20
CA PHE A 29 13.61 -25.35 -18.90
C PHE A 29 14.66 -24.41 -19.50
N SER A 30 15.80 -24.95 -19.95
CA SER A 30 16.91 -24.12 -20.45
C SER A 30 16.58 -23.26 -21.68
N ASP A 31 15.50 -23.56 -22.40
CA ASP A 31 15.13 -22.88 -23.65
C ASP A 31 13.63 -22.60 -23.80
N LYS A 32 12.82 -22.93 -22.77
CA LYS A 32 11.36 -22.76 -22.79
C LYS A 32 10.78 -22.64 -21.40
N ALA A 33 9.62 -22.02 -21.32
CA ALA A 33 8.83 -21.89 -20.10
C ALA A 33 7.41 -22.44 -20.30
N VAL A 34 6.83 -23.01 -19.25
CA VAL A 34 5.41 -23.33 -19.18
C VAL A 34 4.74 -22.19 -18.41
N LEU A 35 3.89 -21.46 -19.08
CA LEU A 35 3.20 -20.29 -18.57
C LEU A 35 1.70 -20.57 -18.47
N LEU A 36 1.08 -20.11 -17.40
CA LEU A 36 -0.36 -19.95 -17.30
C LEU A 36 -0.67 -18.46 -17.50
N ILE A 37 -1.30 -18.11 -18.60
CA ILE A 37 -1.62 -16.72 -18.96
C ILE A 37 -3.14 -16.59 -18.95
N ASP A 38 -3.67 -15.79 -18.04
CA ASP A 38 -5.12 -15.60 -17.84
C ASP A 38 -5.91 -16.91 -17.78
N GLY A 39 -5.33 -17.94 -17.13
CA GLY A 39 -5.92 -19.27 -17.00
C GLY A 39 -5.63 -20.21 -18.17
N ASN A 40 -5.00 -19.76 -19.26
CA ASN A 40 -4.63 -20.59 -20.42
C ASN A 40 -3.17 -21.06 -20.30
N ARG A 41 -2.94 -22.35 -20.43
CA ARG A 41 -1.59 -22.94 -20.33
C ARG A 41 -0.88 -22.90 -21.68
N HIS A 42 0.31 -22.32 -21.71
CA HIS A 42 1.20 -22.25 -22.87
C HIS A 42 2.56 -22.85 -22.57
N ILE A 43 3.15 -23.53 -23.57
CA ILE A 43 4.53 -23.97 -23.56
C ILE A 43 5.25 -23.16 -24.63
N LEU A 44 6.06 -22.18 -24.21
CA LEU A 44 6.73 -21.26 -25.12
C LEU A 44 8.24 -21.42 -25.05
N ALA A 45 8.83 -21.61 -26.21
CA ALA A 45 10.29 -21.54 -26.35
C ALA A 45 10.78 -20.08 -26.33
N VAL A 46 12.04 -19.87 -26.03
CA VAL A 46 12.72 -18.56 -26.11
C VAL A 46 12.52 -17.96 -27.51
N GLY A 47 12.16 -16.70 -27.59
CA GLY A 47 11.84 -15.96 -28.82
C GLY A 47 10.39 -16.12 -29.33
N LYS A 48 9.58 -17.00 -28.73
CA LYS A 48 8.17 -17.22 -29.12
C LYS A 48 7.23 -16.33 -28.31
N THR A 49 6.10 -15.96 -28.94
CA THR A 49 5.06 -15.13 -28.35
C THR A 49 3.76 -15.93 -28.26
N SER A 50 3.03 -15.80 -27.15
CA SER A 50 1.70 -16.40 -26.97
C SER A 50 0.63 -15.62 -27.76
N PRO A 51 -0.56 -16.19 -27.96
CA PRO A 51 -1.70 -15.48 -28.58
C PRO A 51 -2.08 -14.19 -27.82
N GLU A 52 -1.87 -14.15 -26.51
CA GLU A 52 -2.14 -13.00 -25.64
C GLU A 52 -1.04 -11.93 -25.72
N GLY A 53 0.06 -12.15 -26.47
CA GLY A 53 1.12 -11.17 -26.67
C GLY A 53 2.31 -11.29 -25.69
N VAL A 54 2.39 -12.36 -24.91
CA VAL A 54 3.53 -12.60 -23.99
C VAL A 54 4.66 -13.29 -24.74
N LYS A 55 5.86 -12.65 -24.78
CA LYS A 55 7.05 -13.19 -25.45
C LYS A 55 8.07 -13.67 -24.42
N VAL A 56 8.62 -14.86 -24.61
CA VAL A 56 9.73 -15.37 -23.80
C VAL A 56 11.05 -14.83 -24.35
N ILE A 57 11.76 -14.01 -23.59
CA ILE A 57 13.08 -13.46 -23.97
C ILE A 57 14.20 -14.40 -23.56
N SER A 58 14.13 -14.95 -22.33
CA SER A 58 15.04 -15.99 -21.85
C SER A 58 14.34 -16.87 -20.82
N ALA A 59 14.81 -18.11 -20.68
CA ALA A 59 14.34 -19.03 -19.65
C ALA A 59 15.50 -19.92 -19.22
N ASP A 60 15.67 -20.07 -17.89
CA ASP A 60 16.65 -20.95 -17.26
C ASP A 60 16.08 -21.56 -15.97
N ALA A 61 16.91 -22.28 -15.19
CA ALA A 61 16.48 -22.89 -13.94
C ALA A 61 16.09 -21.88 -12.82
N HIS A 62 16.44 -20.60 -12.95
CA HIS A 62 16.22 -19.56 -11.94
C HIS A 62 15.02 -18.70 -12.27
N GLY A 63 14.63 -18.59 -13.55
CA GLY A 63 13.48 -17.78 -13.97
C GLY A 63 13.33 -17.68 -15.48
N ALA A 64 12.26 -16.99 -15.88
CA ALA A 64 12.04 -16.56 -17.26
C ALA A 64 11.98 -15.04 -17.33
N VAL A 65 12.61 -14.45 -18.34
CA VAL A 65 12.38 -13.05 -18.71
C VAL A 65 11.30 -13.03 -19.78
N LEU A 66 10.19 -12.40 -19.46
CA LEU A 66 9.06 -12.25 -20.36
C LEU A 66 8.91 -10.78 -20.76
N GLU A 67 8.50 -10.56 -22.01
CA GLU A 67 8.12 -9.25 -22.53
C GLU A 67 6.61 -9.19 -22.73
N VAL A 68 5.96 -8.21 -22.14
CA VAL A 68 4.54 -7.91 -22.25
C VAL A 68 4.40 -6.42 -22.52
N ASP A 69 3.68 -6.04 -23.56
CA ASP A 69 3.49 -4.64 -23.99
C ASP A 69 4.83 -3.87 -24.13
N GLY A 70 5.87 -4.55 -24.67
CA GLY A 70 7.21 -3.99 -24.85
C GLY A 70 8.03 -3.81 -23.57
N LYS A 71 7.53 -4.25 -22.41
CA LYS A 71 8.25 -4.22 -21.13
C LYS A 71 8.72 -5.60 -20.74
N GLN A 72 10.01 -5.68 -20.39
CA GLN A 72 10.62 -6.94 -19.96
C GLN A 72 10.64 -7.04 -18.44
N LYS A 73 10.30 -8.24 -17.93
CA LYS A 73 10.31 -8.52 -16.49
C LYS A 73 10.70 -9.98 -16.24
N GLN A 74 11.43 -10.22 -15.14
CA GLN A 74 11.78 -11.55 -14.68
C GLN A 74 10.63 -12.15 -13.85
N TYR A 75 10.32 -13.41 -14.14
CA TYR A 75 9.32 -14.22 -13.46
C TYR A 75 9.99 -15.47 -12.88
N LEU A 76 9.75 -15.75 -11.60
CA LEU A 76 10.27 -16.92 -10.91
C LEU A 76 9.22 -18.04 -10.93
N LEU A 77 9.68 -19.29 -10.75
CA LEU A 77 8.81 -20.47 -10.69
C LEU A 77 7.80 -20.36 -9.53
N GLY A 78 6.52 -20.62 -9.82
CA GLY A 78 5.44 -20.62 -8.82
C GLY A 78 4.96 -19.22 -8.36
N ASN A 79 5.52 -18.14 -8.90
CA ASN A 79 5.02 -16.78 -8.62
C ASN A 79 3.98 -16.39 -9.66
N THR A 80 2.74 -16.23 -9.22
CA THR A 80 1.69 -15.58 -10.03
C THR A 80 1.96 -14.07 -10.01
N VAL A 81 2.22 -13.50 -11.16
CA VAL A 81 2.39 -12.06 -11.31
C VAL A 81 1.23 -11.53 -12.15
N SER A 82 0.32 -10.81 -11.51
CA SER A 82 -0.69 -10.02 -12.22
C SER A 82 0.01 -8.94 -13.04
N THR A 83 -0.23 -8.90 -14.34
CA THR A 83 0.34 -7.89 -15.25
C THR A 83 -0.45 -6.58 -15.21
N SER A 84 -1.67 -6.59 -14.68
CA SER A 84 -2.37 -5.37 -14.28
C SER A 84 -1.64 -4.74 -13.08
N PHE A 85 -0.38 -4.36 -13.30
CA PHE A 85 0.34 -3.45 -12.44
C PHE A 85 -0.17 -2.02 -12.71
N SER A 86 -1.37 -1.73 -12.30
CA SER A 86 -1.60 -0.53 -11.54
C SER A 86 -0.71 -0.72 -10.31
N GLN A 87 0.44 -0.07 -10.30
CA GLN A 87 1.28 0.06 -9.12
C GLN A 87 0.31 0.58 -8.05
N ARG A 88 -0.20 -0.31 -7.17
CA ARG A 88 -0.90 0.16 -5.98
C ARG A 88 0.09 1.10 -5.35
N LYS A 89 -0.23 2.38 -5.32
CA LYS A 89 0.60 3.38 -4.67
C LYS A 89 0.64 2.98 -3.20
N SER A 90 1.57 2.11 -2.84
CA SER A 90 1.82 1.80 -1.46
C SER A 90 2.64 2.95 -0.89
N SER A 91 2.06 3.67 0.03
CA SER A 91 2.78 4.66 0.81
C SER A 91 3.52 3.93 1.92
N THR A 92 4.84 4.02 1.94
CA THR A 92 5.67 3.34 2.93
C THR A 92 6.50 4.34 3.72
N GLU A 93 6.58 4.17 5.04
CA GLU A 93 7.38 4.99 5.94
C GLU A 93 8.21 4.09 6.85
N LYS A 94 9.51 4.43 7.02
CA LYS A 94 10.41 3.74 7.94
C LYS A 94 10.72 4.61 9.15
N ILE A 95 10.53 4.06 10.33
CA ILE A 95 10.75 4.73 11.61
C ILE A 95 11.83 3.96 12.35
N TYR A 96 12.88 4.64 12.75
CA TYR A 96 13.99 4.03 13.50
C TYR A 96 13.84 4.27 14.99
N VAL A 97 14.25 3.26 15.78
CA VAL A 97 14.30 3.39 17.22
C VAL A 97 15.31 4.48 17.61
N ASN A 98 14.95 5.34 18.57
CA ASN A 98 15.86 6.35 19.13
C ASN A 98 16.80 5.73 20.19
N SER A 99 17.70 6.52 20.75
CA SER A 99 18.62 6.09 21.82
C SER A 99 17.92 5.60 23.10
N GLY A 100 16.66 5.97 23.30
CA GLY A 100 15.82 5.50 24.43
C GLY A 100 15.02 4.23 24.11
N GLY A 101 15.25 3.57 22.98
CA GLY A 101 14.54 2.34 22.61
C GLY A 101 13.11 2.56 22.07
N MET A 102 12.72 3.79 21.74
CA MET A 102 11.37 4.17 21.33
C MET A 102 11.30 4.52 19.85
N TYR A 103 10.22 4.14 19.18
CA TYR A 103 9.91 4.55 17.81
C TYR A 103 9.22 5.91 17.82
N MET A 104 10.00 6.97 17.56
CA MET A 104 9.51 8.35 17.51
C MET A 104 9.55 8.85 16.07
N THR A 105 8.47 9.51 15.62
CA THR A 105 8.40 10.08 14.28
C THR A 105 7.72 11.44 14.28
N PHE A 106 7.96 12.22 13.23
CA PHE A 106 7.23 13.45 12.96
C PHE A 106 6.06 13.17 12.02
N GLY A 107 4.99 13.93 12.19
CA GLY A 107 3.83 13.87 11.34
C GLY A 107 2.94 15.08 11.52
N ASN A 108 1.71 15.01 11.04
CA ASN A 108 0.76 16.11 11.18
C ASN A 108 -0.59 15.63 11.70
N ILE A 109 -1.24 16.46 12.50
CA ILE A 109 -2.65 16.34 12.87
C ILE A 109 -3.36 17.60 12.37
N ASN A 110 -4.36 17.45 11.51
CA ASN A 110 -5.13 18.55 10.93
C ASN A 110 -4.23 19.64 10.31
N GLY A 111 -3.12 19.24 9.67
CA GLY A 111 -2.13 20.12 9.06
C GLY A 111 -1.13 20.77 10.02
N ARG A 112 -1.19 20.49 11.33
CA ARG A 112 -0.23 21.00 12.31
C ARG A 112 0.80 19.92 12.63
N SER A 113 2.08 20.29 12.59
CA SER A 113 3.18 19.36 12.87
C SER A 113 3.19 18.90 14.32
N VAL A 114 3.41 17.60 14.51
CA VAL A 114 3.50 16.94 15.82
C VAL A 114 4.61 15.90 15.83
N ARG A 115 5.02 15.53 17.04
CA ARG A 115 5.90 14.39 17.26
C ARG A 115 5.10 13.26 17.89
N PHE A 116 5.12 12.10 17.25
CA PHE A 116 4.45 10.89 17.70
C PHE A 116 5.41 9.92 18.37
N LEU A 117 4.91 9.23 19.39
CA LEU A 117 5.42 7.94 19.83
C LEU A 117 4.55 6.85 19.18
N VAL A 118 5.14 5.96 18.39
CA VAL A 118 4.42 4.81 17.83
C VAL A 118 4.15 3.81 18.96
N ASP A 119 2.89 3.56 19.22
CA ASP A 119 2.44 2.72 20.33
C ASP A 119 1.37 1.71 19.88
N THR A 120 1.81 0.49 19.61
CA THR A 120 0.91 -0.61 19.22
C THR A 120 0.06 -1.12 20.39
N GLY A 121 0.36 -0.74 21.62
CA GLY A 121 -0.43 -1.03 22.83
C GLY A 121 -1.58 -0.04 23.04
N ALA A 122 -1.50 1.16 22.44
CA ALA A 122 -2.58 2.13 22.51
C ALA A 122 -3.68 1.80 21.49
N SER A 123 -4.92 1.66 21.94
CA SER A 123 -6.07 1.38 21.08
C SER A 123 -6.41 2.53 20.12
N ALA A 124 -6.05 3.76 20.47
CA ALA A 124 -6.33 4.96 19.68
C ALA A 124 -5.15 5.93 19.72
N ILE A 125 -5.13 6.91 18.79
CA ILE A 125 -4.30 8.10 18.96
C ILE A 125 -4.67 8.75 20.28
N ALA A 126 -3.69 9.03 21.13
CA ALA A 126 -3.92 9.65 22.42
C ALA A 126 -3.04 10.89 22.63
N MET A 127 -3.64 11.93 23.19
CA MET A 127 -2.97 13.18 23.51
C MET A 127 -3.54 13.76 24.80
N ASN A 128 -2.79 14.61 25.48
CA ASN A 128 -3.28 15.34 26.63
C ASN A 128 -4.05 16.61 26.23
N THR A 129 -4.72 17.24 27.21
CA THR A 129 -5.53 18.44 26.99
C THR A 129 -4.73 19.64 26.49
N GLN A 130 -3.47 19.77 26.93
CA GLN A 130 -2.60 20.85 26.48
C GLN A 130 -2.22 20.69 24.99
N GLN A 131 -1.86 19.48 24.58
CA GLN A 131 -1.57 19.15 23.19
C GLN A 131 -2.78 19.39 22.28
N ALA A 132 -3.97 18.96 22.72
CA ALA A 132 -5.21 19.19 21.99
C ALA A 132 -5.49 20.69 21.77
N LYS A 133 -5.29 21.50 22.80
CA LYS A 133 -5.43 22.98 22.71
C LYS A 133 -4.43 23.59 21.73
N GLN A 134 -3.15 23.17 21.79
CA GLN A 134 -2.10 23.61 20.84
C GLN A 134 -2.43 23.25 19.40
N LEU A 135 -3.09 22.10 19.18
CA LEU A 135 -3.55 21.64 17.88
C LEU A 135 -4.89 22.27 17.42
N GLY A 136 -5.50 23.12 18.26
CA GLY A 136 -6.76 23.75 17.97
C GLY A 136 -7.95 22.80 17.98
N ILE A 137 -7.82 21.65 18.67
CA ILE A 137 -8.88 20.66 18.81
C ILE A 137 -9.80 21.09 19.97
N ARG A 138 -11.01 21.47 19.65
CA ARG A 138 -12.02 21.91 20.64
C ARG A 138 -12.73 20.71 21.27
N TYR A 139 -11.94 19.83 21.92
CA TYR A 139 -12.44 18.60 22.52
C TYR A 139 -13.56 18.84 23.55
N ASP A 140 -13.54 20.00 24.25
CA ASP A 140 -14.53 20.43 25.21
C ASP A 140 -15.91 20.77 24.56
N LYS A 141 -15.94 21.04 23.26
CA LYS A 141 -17.15 21.39 22.49
C LYS A 141 -17.67 20.25 21.63
N VAL A 142 -16.75 19.51 21.00
CA VAL A 142 -17.10 18.50 19.99
C VAL A 142 -16.74 17.07 20.43
N GLY A 143 -16.04 16.93 21.54
CA GLY A 143 -15.63 15.63 22.08
C GLY A 143 -16.80 14.92 22.80
N VAL A 144 -16.84 13.62 22.64
CA VAL A 144 -17.77 12.76 23.39
C VAL A 144 -17.07 12.33 24.68
N PRO A 145 -17.63 12.63 25.88
CA PRO A 145 -17.08 12.18 27.15
C PRO A 145 -16.84 10.66 27.15
N SER A 146 -15.69 10.25 27.64
CA SER A 146 -15.24 8.86 27.65
C SER A 146 -14.25 8.66 28.81
N SER A 147 -13.76 7.43 28.95
CA SER A 147 -12.66 7.09 29.84
C SER A 147 -11.66 6.19 29.12
N VAL A 148 -10.41 6.27 29.52
CA VAL A 148 -9.34 5.38 29.03
C VAL A 148 -8.73 4.65 30.23
N SER A 149 -8.39 3.38 30.00
CA SER A 149 -7.60 2.61 30.97
C SER A 149 -6.13 2.85 30.69
N THR A 150 -5.40 3.30 31.69
CA THR A 150 -3.95 3.53 31.64
C THR A 150 -3.26 2.67 32.68
N ALA A 151 -1.93 2.65 32.67
CA ALA A 151 -1.16 1.98 33.73
C ALA A 151 -1.43 2.55 35.13
N SER A 152 -1.88 3.80 35.21
CA SER A 152 -2.21 4.50 36.48
C SER A 152 -3.67 4.30 36.91
N GLY A 153 -4.50 3.68 36.08
CA GLY A 153 -5.93 3.49 36.34
C GLY A 153 -6.81 4.09 35.22
N PHE A 154 -8.06 4.39 35.59
CA PHE A 154 -9.01 5.00 34.65
C PHE A 154 -8.88 6.52 34.70
N GLU A 155 -8.65 7.09 33.51
CA GLU A 155 -8.53 8.53 33.33
C GLU A 155 -9.74 9.05 32.52
N LYS A 156 -10.22 10.24 32.86
CA LYS A 156 -11.25 10.92 32.07
C LYS A 156 -10.66 11.36 30.73
N ALA A 157 -11.44 11.16 29.68
CA ALA A 157 -11.04 11.48 28.34
C ALA A 157 -12.21 11.96 27.48
N TYR A 158 -11.89 12.54 26.32
CA TYR A 158 -12.86 12.92 25.29
C TYR A 158 -12.48 12.24 23.99
N ARG A 159 -13.41 11.50 23.44
CA ARG A 159 -13.28 10.93 22.11
C ARG A 159 -13.55 11.99 21.06
N VAL A 160 -12.61 12.19 20.15
CA VAL A 160 -12.69 13.19 19.08
C VAL A 160 -12.39 12.54 17.72
N ARG A 161 -12.80 13.20 16.63
CA ARG A 161 -12.41 12.83 15.28
C ARG A 161 -11.47 13.87 14.70
N LEU A 162 -10.29 13.41 14.30
CA LEU A 162 -9.29 14.20 13.62
C LEU A 162 -9.61 14.21 12.11
N LYS A 163 -9.61 15.39 11.48
CA LYS A 163 -9.88 15.51 10.04
C LYS A 163 -8.85 14.76 9.22
N SER A 164 -7.56 14.89 9.60
CA SER A 164 -6.45 14.21 8.95
C SER A 164 -5.31 13.94 9.92
N VAL A 165 -4.64 12.82 9.72
CA VAL A 165 -3.38 12.45 10.39
C VAL A 165 -2.42 11.97 9.31
N SER A 166 -1.16 12.44 9.33
CA SER A 166 -0.14 11.97 8.39
C SER A 166 1.17 11.66 9.08
N VAL A 167 1.85 10.63 8.57
CA VAL A 167 3.23 10.24 8.94
C VAL A 167 3.97 9.96 7.63
N GLY A 168 4.98 10.76 7.33
CA GLY A 168 5.63 10.72 6.02
C GLY A 168 4.63 10.85 4.86
N SER A 169 4.64 9.89 3.94
CA SER A 169 3.73 9.82 2.79
C SER A 169 2.35 9.24 3.12
N ILE A 170 2.18 8.63 4.31
CA ILE A 170 0.94 7.99 4.72
C ILE A 170 -0.01 9.03 5.30
N THR A 171 -1.20 9.17 4.70
CA THR A 171 -2.26 10.05 5.21
C THR A 171 -3.55 9.27 5.40
N GLN A 172 -4.21 9.50 6.54
CA GLN A 172 -5.54 9.00 6.84
C GLN A 172 -6.45 10.14 7.25
N THR A 173 -7.72 10.01 6.91
CA THR A 173 -8.75 11.01 7.25
C THR A 173 -9.76 10.42 8.24
N ASN A 174 -10.43 11.30 8.97
CA ASN A 174 -11.51 10.91 9.88
C ASN A 174 -11.06 9.92 10.98
N VAL A 175 -9.84 10.11 11.52
CA VAL A 175 -9.21 9.22 12.50
C VAL A 175 -9.73 9.51 13.90
N GLU A 176 -10.13 8.47 14.63
CA GLU A 176 -10.55 8.60 16.03
C GLU A 176 -9.34 8.79 16.94
N ALA A 177 -9.48 9.69 17.92
CA ALA A 177 -8.46 9.96 18.92
C ALA A 177 -9.07 10.24 20.29
N MET A 178 -8.26 10.07 21.34
CA MET A 178 -8.63 10.34 22.72
C MET A 178 -7.84 11.55 23.22
N VAL A 179 -8.54 12.51 23.79
CA VAL A 179 -7.96 13.63 24.54
C VAL A 179 -8.12 13.32 26.02
N ILE A 180 -7.02 13.04 26.70
CA ILE A 180 -6.99 12.60 28.10
C ILE A 180 -6.81 13.84 28.98
N GLU A 181 -7.59 13.94 30.06
CA GLU A 181 -7.44 15.00 31.04
C GLU A 181 -6.08 14.90 31.76
N GLY A 182 -5.45 16.05 32.06
CA GLY A 182 -4.15 16.11 32.71
C GLY A 182 -2.99 16.29 31.75
N ASP A 183 -1.79 15.84 32.19
CA ASP A 183 -0.50 16.08 31.52
C ASP A 183 0.01 14.86 30.76
N HIS A 184 -0.68 13.74 30.86
CA HIS A 184 -0.34 12.48 30.17
C HIS A 184 -1.27 12.19 29.00
N PRO A 185 -0.75 11.56 27.93
CA PRO A 185 0.64 11.13 27.71
C PRO A 185 1.57 12.31 27.43
N GLY A 186 2.88 12.16 27.78
CA GLY A 186 3.88 13.19 27.46
C GLY A 186 4.04 13.41 25.95
N PRO A 187 4.43 12.40 25.13
CA PRO A 187 4.32 12.46 23.67
C PRO A 187 2.92 12.09 23.22
N ILE A 188 2.50 12.57 22.05
CA ILE A 188 1.25 12.09 21.39
C ILE A 188 1.48 10.64 20.96
N LEU A 189 0.59 9.73 21.37
CA LEU A 189 0.65 8.32 21.00
C LEU A 189 0.02 8.11 19.61
N LEU A 190 0.73 7.45 18.71
CA LEU A 190 0.21 6.99 17.43
C LEU A 190 -0.29 5.56 17.62
N GLY A 191 -1.56 5.42 17.97
CA GLY A 191 -2.17 4.14 18.33
C GLY A 191 -2.91 3.45 17.18
N MET A 192 -3.63 2.37 17.52
CA MET A 192 -4.23 1.44 16.56
C MET A 192 -5.32 2.04 15.68
N THR A 193 -5.95 3.15 16.06
CA THR A 193 -6.87 3.87 15.15
C THR A 193 -6.19 4.40 13.89
N PHE A 194 -4.86 4.57 13.91
CA PHE A 194 -4.05 4.87 12.74
C PHE A 194 -3.30 3.62 12.24
N LEU A 195 -2.62 2.92 13.14
CA LEU A 195 -1.76 1.78 12.78
C LEU A 195 -2.55 0.57 12.26
N GLY A 196 -3.75 0.33 12.76
CA GLY A 196 -4.53 -0.87 12.47
C GLY A 196 -5.00 -1.02 11.02
N SER A 197 -4.93 0.04 10.22
CA SER A 197 -5.20 -0.01 8.79
C SER A 197 -3.93 -0.15 7.93
N LEU A 198 -2.77 -0.30 8.56
CA LEU A 198 -1.47 -0.41 7.91
C LEU A 198 -0.89 -1.81 8.10
N ASP A 199 -0.07 -2.24 7.17
CA ASP A 199 0.87 -3.32 7.41
C ASP A 199 2.05 -2.77 8.21
N VAL A 200 2.25 -3.30 9.43
CA VAL A 200 3.28 -2.87 10.37
C VAL A 200 4.30 -4.00 10.53
N GLN A 201 5.50 -3.79 10.02
CA GLN A 201 6.60 -4.75 10.12
C GLN A 201 7.74 -4.18 10.95
N GLN A 202 8.21 -4.95 11.93
CA GLN A 202 9.38 -4.61 12.72
C GLN A 202 10.54 -5.52 12.35
N SER A 203 11.67 -4.93 11.98
CA SER A 203 12.90 -5.66 11.64
C SER A 203 14.11 -4.94 12.24
N GLY A 204 14.76 -5.58 13.19
CA GLY A 204 15.88 -4.98 13.93
C GLY A 204 15.47 -3.69 14.63
N MET A 205 16.17 -2.59 14.30
CA MET A 205 15.93 -1.25 14.88
C MET A 205 14.95 -0.40 14.04
N ALA A 206 14.32 -0.97 13.02
CA ALA A 206 13.39 -0.26 12.14
C ALA A 206 11.99 -0.84 12.22
N MET A 207 11.01 0.05 12.20
CA MET A 207 9.59 -0.27 11.98
C MET A 207 9.16 0.31 10.63
N THR A 208 8.58 -0.53 9.79
CA THR A 208 8.06 -0.14 8.46
C THR A 208 6.54 -0.13 8.53
N LEU A 209 5.96 1.01 8.18
CA LEU A 209 4.52 1.19 8.03
C LEU A 209 4.20 1.21 6.55
N THR A 210 3.26 0.40 6.08
CA THR A 210 2.84 0.36 4.66
C THR A 210 1.32 0.47 4.57
N LYS A 211 0.84 1.47 3.83
CA LYS A 211 -0.56 1.62 3.44
C LYS A 211 -0.73 1.09 2.02
N GLN A 212 -1.59 0.11 1.85
CA GLN A 212 -2.02 -0.36 0.53
C GLN A 212 -3.26 0.44 0.09
N GLU A 213 -3.20 1.01 -1.11
CA GLU A 213 -4.34 1.70 -1.75
C GLU A 213 -5.11 0.73 -2.65
#